data_636e3106c2dc1f3f00bf131db34f34ba
#
_entry.id   636e3106c2dc1f3f00bf131db34f34ba
#
_cell.length_a   1.000
_cell.length_b   1.000
_cell.length_c   1.000
_cell.angle_alpha   90.00
_cell.angle_beta   90.00
_cell.angle_gamma   90.00
#
_symmetry.space_group_name_H-M   'P 1'
#
loop_
_entity.id
_entity.type
_entity.pdbx_description
1 polymer ?
#
loop_
_entity_poly.entity_id
_entity_poly.type
_entity_poly.pdbx_seq_one_letter_code
_entity_poly.pdbx_strand_id
1 'polypeptide(L)'
;ISTIRKGFPLNVMYWVVRDDGTFEVMDGQQRTISFCQYVNGDFSVQFNGNPYTFHNLTKDEQEQILNYQLQVYFCAGTDKEKLEWFKIINIAGEKLTAQELRNAVYTGSWLADAKLKFSKSNAPAKGLAEKYINGSPIRQEYLETALKWLSDNNIEDYMSKHQHDQNANELWLYFRAVIEWVENTFIKYRKEMKGFDWGRLYNLYGKNNLNTKE
;
A
#
# COMPACT_ATOMS: atom_id res chain seq x y z
N ILE A 1 -12.92 -10.12 18.00
CA ILE A 1 -13.58 -11.31 18.60
C ILE A 1 -14.40 -10.90 19.82
N SER A 2 -13.85 -10.17 20.78
CA SER A 2 -14.58 -9.75 21.99
C SER A 2 -15.87 -8.98 21.70
N THR A 3 -15.89 -8.15 20.65
CA THR A 3 -17.05 -7.39 20.17
C THR A 3 -18.14 -8.32 19.65
N ILE A 4 -17.76 -9.30 18.84
CA ILE A 4 -18.66 -10.32 18.28
C ILE A 4 -19.31 -11.14 19.39
N ARG A 5 -18.49 -11.60 20.35
CA ARG A 5 -18.97 -12.40 21.48
C ARG A 5 -19.97 -11.63 22.39
N LYS A 6 -19.85 -10.31 22.46
CA LYS A 6 -20.81 -9.46 23.18
C LYS A 6 -22.06 -9.12 22.35
N GLY A 7 -22.15 -9.57 21.10
CA GLY A 7 -23.24 -9.22 20.19
C GLY A 7 -23.25 -7.75 19.78
N PHE A 8 -22.12 -7.04 19.96
CA PHE A 8 -22.02 -5.63 19.57
C PHE A 8 -21.76 -5.50 18.08
N PRO A 9 -22.30 -4.46 17.42
CA PRO A 9 -22.08 -4.26 16.00
C PRO A 9 -20.62 -3.95 15.70
N LEU A 10 -20.10 -4.55 14.64
CA LEU A 10 -18.84 -4.15 14.02
C LEU A 10 -19.10 -3.05 13.00
N ASN A 11 -18.10 -2.20 12.79
CA ASN A 11 -18.15 -1.23 11.70
C ASN A 11 -18.34 -1.95 10.36
N VAL A 12 -19.09 -1.32 9.48
CA VAL A 12 -19.29 -1.74 8.09
C VAL A 12 -17.97 -2.05 7.41
N MET A 13 -17.96 -3.07 6.57
CA MET A 13 -16.87 -3.42 5.69
C MET A 13 -17.22 -3.11 4.24
N TYR A 14 -16.19 -2.89 3.42
CA TYR A 14 -16.38 -2.53 2.02
C TYR A 14 -15.55 -3.45 1.14
N TRP A 15 -16.23 -4.15 0.24
CA TRP A 15 -15.62 -5.12 -0.66
C TRP A 15 -15.92 -4.73 -2.11
N VAL A 16 -14.92 -4.84 -2.95
CA VAL A 16 -15.06 -4.59 -4.39
C VAL A 16 -15.34 -5.91 -5.09
N VAL A 17 -16.34 -5.92 -5.93
CA VAL A 17 -16.63 -7.06 -6.82
C VAL A 17 -15.67 -6.96 -8.01
N ARG A 18 -14.96 -8.05 -8.30
CA ARG A 18 -14.09 -8.19 -9.47
C ARG A 18 -14.86 -8.80 -10.64
N ASP A 19 -14.35 -8.63 -11.85
CA ASP A 19 -14.95 -9.15 -13.07
C ASP A 19 -15.04 -10.68 -13.10
N ASP A 20 -14.15 -11.37 -12.39
CA ASP A 20 -14.14 -12.83 -12.22
C ASP A 20 -15.13 -13.33 -11.13
N GLY A 21 -15.92 -12.45 -10.54
CA GLY A 21 -16.87 -12.75 -9.47
C GLY A 21 -16.26 -12.92 -8.09
N THR A 22 -14.95 -12.73 -7.95
CA THR A 22 -14.28 -12.70 -6.65
C THR A 22 -14.40 -11.33 -5.98
N PHE A 23 -13.98 -11.23 -4.71
CA PHE A 23 -14.06 -10.01 -3.92
C PHE A 23 -12.68 -9.57 -3.48
N GLU A 24 -12.47 -8.27 -3.51
CA GLU A 24 -11.32 -7.61 -2.91
C GLU A 24 -11.76 -6.80 -1.70
N VAL A 25 -11.13 -7.04 -0.54
CA VAL A 25 -11.46 -6.31 0.68
C VAL A 25 -10.80 -4.95 0.66
N MET A 26 -11.60 -3.91 0.51
CA MET A 26 -11.17 -2.52 0.46
C MET A 26 -11.01 -1.93 1.86
N ASP A 27 -12.01 -2.14 2.73
CA ASP A 27 -11.93 -1.87 4.17
C ASP A 27 -12.43 -3.05 4.96
N GLY A 28 -11.85 -3.26 6.13
CA GLY A 28 -12.16 -4.38 7.02
C GLY A 28 -11.19 -5.56 6.90
N GLN A 29 -10.07 -5.42 6.17
CA GLN A 29 -9.09 -6.50 5.98
C GLN A 29 -8.61 -7.08 7.31
N GLN A 30 -8.23 -6.24 8.28
CA GLN A 30 -7.78 -6.70 9.60
C GLN A 30 -8.90 -7.43 10.36
N ARG A 31 -10.14 -6.99 10.24
CA ARG A 31 -11.31 -7.63 10.86
C ARG A 31 -11.57 -9.00 10.24
N THR A 32 -11.53 -9.09 8.91
CA THR A 32 -11.69 -10.35 8.17
C THR A 32 -10.58 -11.34 8.52
N ILE A 33 -9.32 -10.94 8.44
CA ILE A 33 -8.17 -11.79 8.78
C ILE A 33 -8.24 -12.27 10.22
N SER A 34 -8.48 -11.37 11.17
CA SER A 34 -8.56 -11.73 12.60
C SER A 34 -9.69 -12.70 12.89
N PHE A 35 -10.84 -12.56 12.20
CA PHE A 35 -11.95 -13.49 12.34
C PHE A 35 -11.58 -14.89 11.82
N CYS A 36 -11.05 -14.96 10.59
CA CYS A 36 -10.65 -16.23 9.99
C CYS A 36 -9.56 -16.93 10.79
N GLN A 37 -8.52 -16.21 11.19
CA GLN A 37 -7.42 -16.77 12.00
C GLN A 37 -7.90 -17.26 13.37
N TYR A 38 -8.82 -16.55 14.02
CA TYR A 38 -9.37 -17.00 15.29
C TYR A 38 -10.18 -18.29 15.14
N VAL A 39 -11.04 -18.36 14.13
CA VAL A 39 -11.85 -19.57 13.84
C VAL A 39 -10.94 -20.76 13.50
N ASN A 40 -9.83 -20.53 12.80
CA ASN A 40 -8.82 -21.56 12.53
C ASN A 40 -8.02 -21.98 13.77
N GLY A 41 -8.08 -21.22 14.88
CA GLY A 41 -7.35 -21.50 16.10
C GLY A 41 -5.93 -20.96 16.15
N ASP A 42 -5.56 -20.04 15.24
CA ASP A 42 -4.20 -19.53 15.09
C ASP A 42 -3.76 -18.65 16.28
N PHE A 43 -4.71 -18.13 17.05
CA PHE A 43 -4.42 -17.37 18.27
C PHE A 43 -5.52 -17.50 19.32
N SER A 44 -5.22 -17.11 20.56
CA SER A 44 -6.16 -17.05 21.68
C SER A 44 -6.54 -15.61 22.01
N VAL A 45 -7.75 -15.44 22.57
CA VAL A 45 -8.23 -14.17 23.11
C VAL A 45 -8.50 -14.33 24.60
N GLN A 46 -8.14 -13.30 25.38
CA GLN A 46 -8.35 -13.30 26.83
C GLN A 46 -9.82 -13.03 27.15
N PHE A 47 -10.45 -13.94 27.90
CA PHE A 47 -11.78 -13.77 28.46
C PHE A 47 -11.73 -14.06 29.97
N ASN A 48 -12.12 -13.11 30.78
CA ASN A 48 -12.09 -13.23 32.25
C ASN A 48 -10.72 -13.68 32.80
N GLY A 49 -9.65 -13.18 32.19
CA GLY A 49 -8.28 -13.51 32.59
C GLY A 49 -7.71 -14.84 32.04
N ASN A 50 -8.50 -15.61 31.32
CA ASN A 50 -8.07 -16.88 30.74
C ASN A 50 -7.97 -16.79 29.21
N PRO A 51 -6.98 -17.40 28.56
CA PRO A 51 -6.84 -17.48 27.12
C PRO A 51 -7.76 -18.55 26.53
N TYR A 52 -8.56 -18.18 25.55
CA TYR A 52 -9.43 -19.08 24.80
C TYR A 52 -9.10 -19.03 23.31
N THR A 53 -8.82 -20.18 22.71
CA THR A 53 -8.88 -20.38 21.26
C THR A 53 -10.33 -20.68 20.87
N PHE A 54 -10.68 -20.58 19.60
CA PHE A 54 -12.01 -20.91 19.11
C PHE A 54 -12.43 -22.33 19.49
N HIS A 55 -11.53 -23.32 19.39
CA HIS A 55 -11.80 -24.72 19.66
C HIS A 55 -12.01 -25.03 21.15
N ASN A 56 -11.59 -24.14 22.05
CA ASN A 56 -11.78 -24.28 23.50
C ASN A 56 -13.07 -23.62 24.00
N LEU A 57 -13.84 -22.97 23.11
CA LEU A 57 -15.14 -22.41 23.41
C LEU A 57 -16.22 -23.52 23.48
N THR A 58 -17.28 -23.25 24.23
CA THR A 58 -18.49 -24.10 24.18
C THR A 58 -19.12 -24.07 22.77
N LYS A 59 -19.93 -25.07 22.43
CA LYS A 59 -20.60 -25.12 21.13
C LYS A 59 -21.48 -23.90 20.88
N ASP A 60 -22.22 -23.47 21.89
CA ASP A 60 -23.09 -22.28 21.79
C ASP A 60 -22.26 -21.00 21.51
N GLU A 61 -21.10 -20.85 22.15
CA GLU A 61 -20.19 -19.72 21.90
C GLU A 61 -19.56 -19.78 20.51
N GLN A 62 -19.23 -20.97 20.03
CA GLN A 62 -18.73 -21.16 18.65
C GLN A 62 -19.80 -20.81 17.65
N GLU A 63 -21.03 -21.28 17.83
CA GLU A 63 -22.17 -20.98 16.97
C GLU A 63 -22.52 -19.49 16.98
N GLN A 64 -22.47 -18.82 18.12
CA GLN A 64 -22.66 -17.38 18.23
C GLN A 64 -21.65 -16.60 17.39
N ILE A 65 -20.39 -17.03 17.38
CA ILE A 65 -19.32 -16.41 16.60
C ILE A 65 -19.53 -16.68 15.11
N LEU A 66 -19.83 -17.93 14.72
CA LEU A 66 -20.02 -18.31 13.32
C LEU A 66 -21.27 -17.71 12.68
N ASN A 67 -22.34 -17.53 13.46
CA ASN A 67 -23.60 -16.95 13.00
C ASN A 67 -23.64 -15.42 13.10
N TYR A 68 -22.52 -14.78 13.54
CA TYR A 68 -22.46 -13.34 13.62
C TYR A 68 -22.56 -12.71 12.22
N GLN A 69 -23.52 -11.79 12.05
CA GLN A 69 -23.79 -11.15 10.77
C GLN A 69 -22.85 -9.95 10.58
N LEU A 70 -22.06 -10.00 9.53
CA LEU A 70 -21.20 -8.91 9.10
C LEU A 70 -21.98 -7.99 8.13
N GLN A 71 -21.89 -6.69 8.35
CA GLN A 71 -22.43 -5.72 7.40
C GLN A 71 -21.36 -5.40 6.35
N VAL A 72 -21.62 -5.75 5.10
CA VAL A 72 -20.70 -5.56 3.98
C VAL A 72 -21.39 -4.79 2.87
N TYR A 73 -20.78 -3.69 2.43
CA TYR A 73 -21.15 -3.03 1.18
C TYR A 73 -20.32 -3.58 0.03
N PHE A 74 -20.99 -4.03 -1.00
CA PHE A 74 -20.36 -4.41 -2.26
C PHE A 74 -20.26 -3.20 -3.17
N CYS A 75 -19.05 -2.84 -3.54
CA CYS A 75 -18.73 -1.67 -4.33
C CYS A 75 -18.36 -2.09 -5.76
N ALA A 76 -18.88 -1.38 -6.74
CA ALA A 76 -18.51 -1.50 -8.15
C ALA A 76 -18.19 -0.11 -8.70
N GLY A 77 -17.41 -0.05 -9.78
CA GLY A 77 -17.03 1.21 -10.41
C GLY A 77 -15.61 1.15 -10.97
N THR A 78 -15.21 2.22 -11.65
CA THR A 78 -13.85 2.41 -12.14
C THR A 78 -12.85 2.60 -10.98
N ASP A 79 -11.58 2.34 -11.22
CA ASP A 79 -10.54 2.52 -10.21
C ASP A 79 -10.46 3.97 -9.70
N LYS A 80 -10.75 4.94 -10.57
CA LYS A 80 -10.82 6.34 -10.19
C LYS A 80 -11.95 6.61 -9.19
N GLU A 81 -13.15 6.08 -9.44
CA GLU A 81 -14.31 6.21 -8.53
C GLU A 81 -14.05 5.49 -7.21
N LYS A 82 -13.46 4.29 -7.25
CA LYS A 82 -13.05 3.54 -6.06
C LYS A 82 -12.06 4.36 -5.21
N LEU A 83 -11.07 4.99 -5.84
CA LEU A 83 -10.08 5.81 -5.15
C LEU A 83 -10.69 7.05 -4.52
N GLU A 84 -11.56 7.77 -5.23
CA GLU A 84 -12.26 8.95 -4.70
C GLU A 84 -13.11 8.59 -3.49
N TRP A 85 -13.87 7.50 -3.59
CA TRP A 85 -14.71 7.04 -2.52
C TRP A 85 -13.88 6.55 -1.31
N PHE A 86 -12.77 5.83 -1.55
CA PHE A 86 -11.88 5.37 -0.50
C PHE A 86 -11.21 6.54 0.27
N LYS A 87 -10.90 7.64 -0.43
CA LYS A 87 -10.46 8.88 0.22
C LYS A 87 -11.51 9.39 1.22
N ILE A 88 -12.80 9.29 0.89
CA ILE A 88 -13.90 9.76 1.73
C ILE A 88 -14.04 8.90 3.00
N ILE A 89 -14.09 7.59 2.87
CA ILE A 89 -14.27 6.69 4.03
C ILE A 89 -13.07 6.66 4.97
N ASN A 90 -11.86 6.90 4.47
CA ASN A 90 -10.64 6.91 5.25
C ASN A 90 -10.53 8.12 6.22
N ILE A 91 -11.42 9.12 6.10
CA ILE A 91 -11.44 10.30 6.98
C ILE A 91 -11.78 9.91 8.44
N ALA A 92 -12.51 8.82 8.64
CA ALA A 92 -12.99 8.39 9.97
C ALA A 92 -12.03 7.44 10.72
N GLY A 93 -10.93 6.98 10.09
CA GLY A 93 -9.99 6.00 10.64
C GLY A 93 -8.55 6.49 10.77
N GLU A 94 -7.60 5.55 10.86
CA GLU A 94 -6.18 5.88 10.76
C GLU A 94 -5.88 6.39 9.35
N LYS A 95 -5.41 7.63 9.25
CA LYS A 95 -5.20 8.30 7.96
C LYS A 95 -4.10 7.61 7.17
N LEU A 96 -4.50 6.94 6.11
CA LEU A 96 -3.59 6.43 5.08
C LEU A 96 -2.99 7.61 4.30
N THR A 97 -1.76 7.45 3.86
CA THR A 97 -1.15 8.38 2.91
C THR A 97 -1.82 8.26 1.55
N ALA A 98 -1.68 9.28 0.71
CA ALA A 98 -2.21 9.24 -0.66
C ALA A 98 -1.68 8.03 -1.45
N GLN A 99 -0.40 7.64 -1.21
CA GLN A 99 0.16 6.47 -1.89
C GLN A 99 -0.36 5.15 -1.33
N GLU A 100 -0.63 5.05 -0.03
CA GLU A 100 -1.28 3.86 0.54
C GLU A 100 -2.68 3.66 -0.03
N LEU A 101 -3.43 4.75 -0.26
CA LEU A 101 -4.74 4.71 -0.91
C LEU A 101 -4.63 4.23 -2.37
N ARG A 102 -3.69 4.78 -3.15
CA ARG A 102 -3.45 4.31 -4.53
C ARG A 102 -3.05 2.84 -4.57
N ASN A 103 -2.22 2.41 -3.63
CA ASN A 103 -1.79 1.01 -3.52
C ASN A 103 -2.96 0.04 -3.23
N ALA A 104 -4.01 0.50 -2.56
CA ALA A 104 -5.20 -0.31 -2.32
C ALA A 104 -6.06 -0.46 -3.58
N VAL A 105 -6.09 0.56 -4.44
CA VAL A 105 -6.91 0.55 -5.66
C VAL A 105 -6.19 -0.12 -6.83
N TYR A 106 -4.92 0.24 -7.07
CA TYR A 106 -4.15 -0.25 -8.21
C TYR A 106 -3.33 -1.50 -7.84
N THR A 107 -4.01 -2.50 -7.25
CA THR A 107 -3.38 -3.76 -6.85
C THR A 107 -3.07 -4.62 -8.08
N GLY A 108 -1.87 -5.19 -8.14
CA GLY A 108 -1.46 -6.05 -9.24
C GLY A 108 -0.01 -6.51 -9.13
N SER A 109 0.46 -7.27 -10.14
CA SER A 109 1.83 -7.79 -10.20
C SER A 109 2.87 -6.68 -10.21
N TRP A 110 2.61 -5.61 -10.96
CA TRP A 110 3.46 -4.43 -10.99
C TRP A 110 3.67 -3.83 -9.59
N LEU A 111 2.59 -3.58 -8.85
CA LEU A 111 2.66 -3.01 -7.51
C LEU A 111 3.37 -3.94 -6.52
N ALA A 112 3.12 -5.25 -6.62
CA ALA A 112 3.78 -6.25 -5.78
C ALA A 112 5.30 -6.17 -5.94
N ASP A 113 5.80 -6.09 -7.17
CA ASP A 113 7.21 -5.95 -7.49
C ASP A 113 7.76 -4.56 -7.07
N ALA A 114 7.02 -3.48 -7.31
CA ALA A 114 7.39 -2.14 -6.86
C ALA A 114 7.59 -2.08 -5.33
N LYS A 115 6.70 -2.70 -4.56
CA LYS A 115 6.82 -2.75 -3.09
C LYS A 115 8.08 -3.48 -2.61
N LEU A 116 8.56 -4.47 -3.33
CA LEU A 116 9.83 -5.14 -2.99
C LEU A 116 11.02 -4.18 -3.11
N LYS A 117 10.97 -3.27 -4.08
CA LYS A 117 12.05 -2.33 -4.37
C LYS A 117 12.00 -1.06 -3.52
N PHE A 118 10.79 -0.59 -3.13
CA PHE A 118 10.59 0.73 -2.55
C PHE A 118 10.00 0.75 -1.15
N SER A 119 9.24 -0.28 -0.72
CA SER A 119 8.30 -0.15 0.40
C SER A 119 8.65 -0.98 1.65
N LYS A 120 9.80 -1.64 1.68
CA LYS A 120 10.28 -2.37 2.87
C LYS A 120 11.28 -1.55 3.66
N SER A 121 11.42 -1.81 4.96
CA SER A 121 12.40 -1.13 5.82
C SER A 121 13.84 -1.23 5.30
N ASN A 122 14.17 -2.33 4.64
CA ASN A 122 15.45 -2.61 3.99
C ASN A 122 15.35 -2.60 2.45
N ALA A 123 14.39 -1.88 1.89
CA ALA A 123 14.22 -1.80 0.45
C ALA A 123 15.48 -1.26 -0.25
N PRO A 124 15.85 -1.78 -1.43
CA PRO A 124 16.99 -1.30 -2.19
C PRO A 124 16.96 0.21 -2.45
N ALA A 125 15.77 0.79 -2.67
CA ALA A 125 15.61 2.22 -2.87
C ALA A 125 16.09 3.05 -1.67
N LYS A 126 15.88 2.56 -0.45
CA LYS A 126 16.38 3.24 0.75
C LYS A 126 17.91 3.26 0.78
N GLY A 127 18.54 2.12 0.52
CA GLY A 127 20.01 2.03 0.51
C GLY A 127 20.64 2.99 -0.49
N LEU A 128 20.01 3.19 -1.65
CA LEU A 128 20.51 4.09 -2.69
C LEU A 128 20.26 5.57 -2.38
N ALA A 129 19.09 5.91 -1.85
CA ALA A 129 18.59 7.29 -1.90
C ALA A 129 18.35 7.94 -0.53
N GLU A 130 18.71 7.29 0.58
CA GLU A 130 18.46 7.80 1.93
C GLU A 130 19.03 9.22 2.17
N LYS A 131 20.10 9.55 1.49
CA LYS A 131 20.71 10.89 1.55
C LYS A 131 19.88 11.96 0.82
N TYR A 132 19.10 11.56 -0.19
CA TYR A 132 18.45 12.47 -1.14
C TYR A 132 16.96 12.56 -0.97
N ILE A 133 16.31 11.53 -0.41
CA ILE A 133 14.86 11.44 -0.26
C ILE A 133 14.47 11.55 1.21
N ASN A 134 13.43 12.32 1.49
CA ASN A 134 12.79 12.36 2.79
C ASN A 134 11.77 11.22 2.94
N GLY A 135 11.42 10.91 4.20
CA GLY A 135 10.34 9.99 4.52
C GLY A 135 10.79 8.56 4.78
N SER A 136 9.83 7.65 4.79
CA SER A 136 9.99 6.24 5.14
C SER A 136 9.48 5.32 4.03
N PRO A 137 10.23 4.27 3.65
CA PRO A 137 9.72 3.26 2.70
C PRO A 137 8.43 2.60 3.16
N ILE A 138 8.27 2.31 4.45
CA ILE A 138 7.08 1.66 5.01
C ILE A 138 5.83 2.52 4.82
N ARG A 139 5.97 3.86 4.92
CA ARG A 139 4.89 4.83 4.64
C ARG A 139 4.73 5.13 3.16
N GLN A 140 5.33 4.34 2.29
CA GLN A 140 5.25 4.41 0.82
C GLN A 140 5.87 5.68 0.20
N GLU A 141 6.56 6.52 0.97
CA GLU A 141 7.06 7.82 0.51
C GLU A 141 8.15 7.69 -0.56
N TYR A 142 8.97 6.61 -0.51
CA TYR A 142 9.97 6.33 -1.56
C TYR A 142 9.29 5.93 -2.87
N LEU A 143 8.26 5.09 -2.80
CA LEU A 143 7.47 4.70 -3.98
C LEU A 143 6.75 5.91 -4.57
N GLU A 144 6.10 6.71 -3.73
CA GLU A 144 5.41 7.92 -4.16
C GLU A 144 6.35 8.91 -4.84
N THR A 145 7.55 9.11 -4.28
CA THR A 145 8.56 10.01 -4.85
C THR A 145 9.03 9.52 -6.22
N ALA A 146 9.35 8.24 -6.35
CA ALA A 146 9.76 7.66 -7.63
C ALA A 146 8.66 7.79 -8.71
N LEU A 147 7.41 7.54 -8.31
CA LEU A 147 6.25 7.71 -9.19
C LEU A 147 6.05 9.17 -9.61
N LYS A 148 6.12 10.12 -8.68
CA LYS A 148 6.04 11.55 -8.99
C LYS A 148 7.07 11.96 -10.04
N TRP A 149 8.29 11.51 -9.87
CA TRP A 149 9.39 11.84 -10.78
C TRP A 149 9.20 11.27 -12.18
N LEU A 150 8.78 10.01 -12.28
CA LEU A 150 8.62 9.34 -13.59
C LEU A 150 7.38 9.82 -14.33
N SER A 151 6.26 9.99 -13.62
CA SER A 151 4.96 10.33 -14.21
C SER A 151 4.68 11.83 -14.32
N ASP A 152 5.64 12.68 -13.96
CA ASP A 152 5.45 14.13 -13.85
C ASP A 152 4.20 14.50 -13.01
N ASN A 153 4.13 13.88 -11.81
CA ASN A 153 3.02 14.01 -10.86
C ASN A 153 1.68 13.35 -11.27
N ASN A 154 1.60 12.71 -12.43
CA ASN A 154 0.39 12.01 -12.87
C ASN A 154 0.39 10.53 -12.43
N ILE A 155 0.49 10.30 -11.11
CA ILE A 155 0.69 8.98 -10.51
C ILE A 155 -0.47 8.03 -10.80
N GLU A 156 -1.70 8.51 -10.68
CA GLU A 156 -2.90 7.67 -10.82
C GLU A 156 -3.02 7.11 -12.24
N ASP A 157 -2.78 7.94 -13.25
CA ASP A 157 -2.78 7.50 -14.65
C ASP A 157 -1.64 6.52 -14.94
N TYR A 158 -0.45 6.76 -14.39
CA TYR A 158 0.67 5.84 -14.54
C TYR A 158 0.36 4.48 -13.90
N MET A 159 -0.10 4.45 -12.65
CA MET A 159 -0.41 3.21 -11.95
C MET A 159 -1.55 2.44 -12.61
N SER A 160 -2.58 3.13 -13.11
CA SER A 160 -3.69 2.50 -13.85
C SER A 160 -3.22 1.82 -15.13
N LYS A 161 -2.33 2.46 -15.89
CA LYS A 161 -1.79 1.90 -17.14
C LYS A 161 -0.89 0.68 -16.93
N HIS A 162 -0.10 0.70 -15.85
CA HIS A 162 0.90 -0.32 -15.57
C HIS A 162 0.44 -1.39 -14.57
N GLN A 163 -0.78 -1.31 -14.04
CA GLN A 163 -1.31 -2.19 -13.01
C GLN A 163 -1.11 -3.68 -13.30
N HIS A 164 -1.26 -4.08 -14.57
CA HIS A 164 -1.18 -5.47 -15.02
C HIS A 164 0.20 -5.86 -15.57
N ASP A 165 1.16 -4.96 -15.57
CA ASP A 165 2.53 -5.28 -15.98
C ASP A 165 3.15 -6.29 -15.02
N GLN A 166 4.03 -7.13 -15.53
CA GLN A 166 4.65 -8.21 -14.74
C GLN A 166 5.59 -7.70 -13.65
N ASN A 167 6.19 -6.52 -13.86
CA ASN A 167 7.17 -5.94 -12.94
C ASN A 167 7.24 -4.42 -13.06
N ALA A 168 7.90 -3.79 -12.10
CA ALA A 168 8.14 -2.35 -12.03
C ALA A 168 9.59 -1.98 -12.41
N ASN A 169 10.19 -2.68 -13.37
CA ASN A 169 11.57 -2.46 -13.74
C ASN A 169 11.80 -1.09 -14.38
N GLU A 170 10.85 -0.57 -15.15
CA GLU A 170 10.94 0.78 -15.71
C GLU A 170 11.09 1.83 -14.62
N LEU A 171 10.20 1.81 -13.63
CA LEU A 171 10.25 2.71 -12.49
C LEU A 171 11.57 2.57 -11.71
N TRP A 172 12.03 1.35 -11.51
CA TRP A 172 13.25 1.07 -10.81
C TRP A 172 14.50 1.58 -11.52
N LEU A 173 14.60 1.34 -12.82
CA LEU A 173 15.72 1.79 -13.64
C LEU A 173 15.77 3.32 -13.73
N TYR A 174 14.61 3.95 -13.92
CA TYR A 174 14.51 5.39 -13.91
C TYR A 174 14.96 5.98 -12.56
N PHE A 175 14.46 5.44 -11.45
CA PHE A 175 14.82 5.89 -10.11
C PHE A 175 16.34 5.79 -9.87
N ARG A 176 16.94 4.67 -10.24
CA ARG A 176 18.39 4.48 -10.16
C ARG A 176 19.14 5.51 -10.99
N ALA A 177 18.72 5.74 -12.23
CA ALA A 177 19.35 6.70 -13.13
C ALA A 177 19.32 8.12 -12.54
N VAL A 178 18.21 8.52 -11.91
CA VAL A 178 18.12 9.82 -11.21
C VAL A 178 19.15 9.91 -10.10
N ILE A 179 19.23 8.92 -9.22
CA ILE A 179 20.15 8.95 -8.07
C ILE A 179 21.62 8.91 -8.55
N GLU A 180 21.93 8.05 -9.50
CA GLU A 180 23.26 7.94 -10.09
C GLU A 180 23.70 9.25 -10.76
N TRP A 181 22.80 9.92 -11.48
CA TRP A 181 23.08 11.24 -12.04
C TRP A 181 23.35 12.29 -10.96
N VAL A 182 22.58 12.29 -9.88
CA VAL A 182 22.81 13.22 -8.75
C VAL A 182 24.19 12.98 -8.13
N GLU A 183 24.56 11.72 -7.88
CA GLU A 183 25.86 11.37 -7.31
C GLU A 183 27.03 11.74 -8.22
N ASN A 184 26.88 11.60 -9.52
CA ASN A 184 27.92 11.95 -10.50
C ASN A 184 28.02 13.46 -10.77
N THR A 185 26.90 14.19 -10.61
CA THR A 185 26.86 15.63 -10.89
C THR A 185 27.31 16.47 -9.69
N PHE A 186 26.95 16.05 -8.48
CA PHE A 186 27.22 16.81 -7.26
C PHE A 186 28.29 16.11 -6.43
N ILE A 187 29.54 16.56 -6.57
CA ILE A 187 30.73 15.95 -5.94
C ILE A 187 30.66 15.97 -4.40
N LYS A 188 29.97 16.95 -3.80
CA LYS A 188 29.83 17.06 -2.35
C LYS A 188 28.38 17.06 -1.94
N TYR A 189 28.01 16.01 -1.18
CA TYR A 189 26.70 15.97 -0.53
C TYR A 189 26.55 17.08 0.51
N ARG A 190 25.40 17.73 0.53
CA ARG A 190 24.96 18.68 1.56
C ARG A 190 23.60 18.26 2.08
N LYS A 191 23.32 18.49 3.36
CA LYS A 191 22.04 18.09 3.99
C LYS A 191 20.82 18.75 3.32
N GLU A 192 21.00 19.95 2.80
CA GLU A 192 19.97 20.72 2.09
C GLU A 192 19.55 20.08 0.76
N MET A 193 20.35 19.17 0.23
CA MET A 193 20.00 18.38 -0.97
C MET A 193 18.89 17.36 -0.71
N LYS A 194 18.64 17.01 0.55
CA LYS A 194 17.64 16.05 0.90
C LYS A 194 16.23 16.62 0.67
N GLY A 195 15.42 15.90 -0.09
CA GLY A 195 14.04 16.27 -0.40
C GLY A 195 13.85 17.19 -1.60
N PHE A 196 14.90 17.44 -2.39
CA PHE A 196 14.75 18.14 -3.67
C PHE A 196 14.00 17.29 -4.69
N ASP A 197 13.38 17.93 -5.66
CA ASP A 197 12.77 17.28 -6.80
C ASP A 197 13.82 16.84 -7.83
N TRP A 198 14.56 15.78 -7.45
CA TRP A 198 15.66 15.28 -8.26
C TRP A 198 15.20 14.74 -9.61
N GLY A 199 14.00 14.17 -9.67
CA GLY A 199 13.44 13.67 -10.92
C GLY A 199 13.20 14.77 -11.93
N ARG A 200 12.65 15.91 -11.48
CA ARG A 200 12.48 17.08 -12.34
C ARG A 200 13.83 17.61 -12.85
N LEU A 201 14.81 17.73 -11.98
CA LEU A 201 16.15 18.19 -12.38
C LEU A 201 16.82 17.22 -13.35
N TYR A 202 16.71 15.92 -13.10
CA TYR A 202 17.21 14.89 -14.03
C TYR A 202 16.53 14.94 -15.39
N ASN A 203 15.21 15.11 -15.42
CA ASN A 203 14.44 15.23 -16.69
C ASN A 203 14.87 16.46 -17.51
N LEU A 204 15.23 17.56 -16.84
CA LEU A 204 15.65 18.80 -17.51
C LEU A 204 17.13 18.77 -17.94
N TYR A 205 18.01 18.19 -17.13
CA TYR A 205 19.46 18.35 -17.30
C TYR A 205 20.21 17.01 -17.42
N GLY A 206 19.68 15.92 -16.89
CA GLY A 206 20.35 14.62 -16.87
C GLY A 206 20.12 13.78 -18.11
N LYS A 207 18.89 13.74 -18.61
CA LYS A 207 18.54 12.93 -19.80
C LYS A 207 19.27 13.38 -21.08
N ASN A 208 19.52 14.69 -21.21
CA ASN A 208 20.14 15.25 -22.41
C ASN A 208 21.67 15.03 -22.47
N ASN A 209 22.32 14.70 -21.35
CA ASN A 209 23.76 14.44 -21.31
C ASN A 209 24.15 12.99 -21.68
N LEU A 210 23.19 12.08 -21.81
CA LEU A 210 23.45 10.71 -22.24
C LEU A 210 23.62 10.58 -23.77
N ASN A 211 23.17 11.58 -24.55
CA ASN A 211 23.28 11.60 -26.01
C ASN A 211 24.52 12.35 -26.56
N THR A 212 25.43 12.80 -25.69
CA THR A 212 26.62 13.56 -26.12
C THR A 212 27.94 12.84 -25.84
N LYS A 213 27.89 11.50 -25.66
CA LYS A 213 29.08 10.64 -25.64
C LYS A 213 28.97 9.59 -26.73
N GLU A 214 28.97 10.03 -27.98
CA GLU A 214 29.45 9.33 -29.16
C GLU A 214 30.56 10.16 -29.81
#